data_593fdd29cc4483f57357ae7949640cfe
#
_entry.id   593fdd29cc4483f57357ae7949640cfe
#
_cell.length_a   1.000
_cell.length_b   1.000
_cell.length_c   1.000
_cell.angle_alpha   90.00
_cell.angle_beta   90.00
_cell.angle_gamma   90.00
#
_symmetry.space_group_name_H-M   'P 1'
#
loop_
_entity.id
_entity.type
_entity.pdbx_description
1 polymer ?
#
loop_
_entity_poly.entity_id
_entity_poly.type
_entity_poly.pdbx_seq_one_letter_code
_entity_poly.pdbx_strand_id
1 'polypeptide(L)'
;YYFDKNGWMQTGWVWIGGSWYYFDGSGAMQTGWLNDNGVWYYLGESGAMQTGWVYVNGIQYYFRDGGAMAGIYHEVPNICQRPELPMGCEITAVTMMLQHGGSRITKLEAAEEMPRSSNPNKGFVGSPYSPVGRENYTLPGGVASVVQNHMGTYEIMSRAGIAAVQAKLMEGHPVVLWVSGMNGFDLHAITVTGYNDTYIYYNNPWTGAKERDTINSIVNKWSHCGYYAISY
;
A
#
# COMPACT_ATOMS: atom_id res chain seq x y z
N TYR A 1 14.91 10.39 33.52
CA TYR A 1 16.04 11.34 33.43
C TYR A 1 17.33 10.57 33.24
N TYR A 2 18.24 11.14 32.47
CA TYR A 2 19.58 10.61 32.27
C TYR A 2 20.62 11.71 32.55
N PHE A 3 21.66 11.36 33.33
CA PHE A 3 22.74 12.25 33.67
C PHE A 3 24.06 11.67 33.15
N ASP A 4 24.90 12.51 32.58
CA ASP A 4 26.22 12.10 32.15
C ASP A 4 27.17 11.82 33.34
N LYS A 5 28.40 11.39 33.04
CA LYS A 5 29.42 11.09 34.07
C LYS A 5 29.81 12.27 34.96
N ASN A 6 29.45 13.49 34.53
CA ASN A 6 29.73 14.72 35.30
C ASN A 6 28.51 15.18 36.12
N GLY A 7 27.39 14.44 36.06
CA GLY A 7 26.14 14.76 36.74
C GLY A 7 25.26 15.78 36.01
N TRP A 8 25.51 16.05 34.68
CA TRP A 8 24.69 16.94 33.90
C TRP A 8 23.52 16.19 33.28
N MET A 9 22.32 16.71 33.48
CA MET A 9 21.11 16.19 32.89
C MET A 9 21.18 16.31 31.37
N GLN A 10 20.89 15.22 30.67
CA GLN A 10 20.89 15.15 29.21
C GLN A 10 19.50 15.38 28.66
N THR A 11 19.42 16.06 27.48
CA THR A 11 18.20 16.30 26.68
C THR A 11 18.48 16.03 25.22
N GLY A 12 17.42 15.84 24.41
CA GLY A 12 17.55 15.43 23.01
C GLY A 12 17.97 13.98 22.87
N TRP A 13 18.60 13.64 21.75
CA TRP A 13 19.06 12.29 21.45
C TRP A 13 20.31 11.91 22.24
N VAL A 14 20.24 10.79 22.95
CA VAL A 14 21.35 10.27 23.77
C VAL A 14 21.56 8.79 23.49
N TRP A 15 22.81 8.40 23.20
CA TRP A 15 23.20 7.00 23.01
C TRP A 15 23.52 6.35 24.37
N ILE A 16 22.77 5.32 24.75
CA ILE A 16 22.90 4.63 26.02
C ILE A 16 22.86 3.12 25.79
N GLY A 17 23.91 2.42 26.15
CA GLY A 17 23.95 0.95 26.19
C GLY A 17 23.62 0.28 24.85
N GLY A 18 23.97 0.89 23.70
CA GLY A 18 23.73 0.30 22.38
C GLY A 18 22.40 0.71 21.73
N SER A 19 21.67 1.69 22.29
CA SER A 19 20.42 2.22 21.73
C SER A 19 20.35 3.73 21.86
N TRP A 20 19.62 4.37 20.92
CA TRP A 20 19.27 5.78 21.03
C TRP A 20 18.01 5.96 21.84
N TYR A 21 18.00 7.00 22.68
CA TYR A 21 16.87 7.47 23.48
C TYR A 21 16.69 8.96 23.27
N TYR A 22 15.47 9.44 23.43
CA TYR A 22 15.18 10.86 23.35
C TYR A 22 14.63 11.38 24.66
N PHE A 23 15.21 12.48 25.16
CA PHE A 23 14.78 13.18 26.36
C PHE A 23 14.30 14.58 25.96
N ASP A 24 13.12 14.97 26.41
CA ASP A 24 12.61 16.31 26.13
C ASP A 24 13.39 17.41 26.87
N GLY A 25 12.99 18.68 26.69
CA GLY A 25 13.66 19.81 27.33
C GLY A 25 13.60 19.82 28.85
N SER A 26 12.71 19.04 29.47
CA SER A 26 12.63 18.83 30.93
C SER A 26 13.52 17.67 31.43
N GLY A 27 14.12 16.93 30.48
CA GLY A 27 14.89 15.72 30.76
C GLY A 27 14.03 14.46 30.90
N ALA A 28 12.75 14.50 30.60
CA ALA A 28 11.89 13.31 30.62
C ALA A 28 12.11 12.44 29.37
N MET A 29 12.34 11.13 29.58
CA MET A 29 12.49 10.17 28.51
C MET A 29 11.17 10.03 27.75
N GLN A 30 11.23 10.09 26.42
CA GLN A 30 10.08 9.95 25.54
C GLN A 30 9.90 8.49 25.12
N THR A 31 8.65 8.12 24.81
CA THR A 31 8.23 6.81 24.26
C THR A 31 7.16 7.03 23.21
N GLY A 32 6.93 6.05 22.33
CA GLY A 32 5.95 6.14 21.24
C GLY A 32 6.45 7.00 20.07
N TRP A 33 5.51 7.62 19.36
CA TRP A 33 5.82 8.46 18.20
C TRP A 33 6.51 9.76 18.60
N LEU A 34 7.63 10.06 17.93
CA LEU A 34 8.39 11.30 18.08
C LEU A 34 8.53 11.96 16.72
N ASN A 35 8.14 13.23 16.61
CA ASN A 35 8.48 14.06 15.46
C ASN A 35 9.64 14.98 15.85
N ASP A 36 10.79 14.78 15.22
CA ASP A 36 11.96 15.64 15.40
C ASP A 36 12.30 16.33 14.07
N ASN A 37 12.05 17.63 14.02
CA ASN A 37 12.28 18.48 12.84
C ASN A 37 11.61 17.94 11.56
N GLY A 38 10.39 17.40 11.65
CA GLY A 38 9.62 16.88 10.52
C GLY A 38 9.94 15.41 10.16
N VAL A 39 10.88 14.78 10.84
CA VAL A 39 11.18 13.36 10.71
C VAL A 39 10.52 12.58 11.82
N TRP A 40 9.78 11.53 11.45
CA TRP A 40 9.12 10.65 12.41
C TRP A 40 10.01 9.50 12.84
N TYR A 41 10.02 9.25 14.15
CA TYR A 41 10.70 8.14 14.83
C TYR A 41 9.68 7.40 15.70
N TYR A 42 10.00 6.18 16.08
CA TYR A 42 9.24 5.45 17.08
C TYR A 42 10.17 4.96 18.21
N LEU A 43 9.82 5.31 19.42
CA LEU A 43 10.51 4.90 20.64
C LEU A 43 9.67 3.82 21.32
N GLY A 44 10.24 2.64 21.52
CA GLY A 44 9.54 1.53 22.17
C GLY A 44 9.14 1.85 23.63
N GLU A 45 8.46 0.93 24.27
CA GLU A 45 8.05 1.10 25.68
C GLU A 45 9.24 1.34 26.63
N SER A 46 10.41 0.79 26.31
CA SER A 46 11.66 1.05 27.05
C SER A 46 12.28 2.42 26.77
N GLY A 47 11.73 3.19 25.83
CA GLY A 47 12.30 4.43 25.31
C GLY A 47 13.34 4.23 24.21
N ALA A 48 13.74 2.99 23.88
CA ALA A 48 14.72 2.71 22.86
C ALA A 48 14.16 2.99 21.45
N MET A 49 14.91 3.75 20.63
CA MET A 49 14.58 4.02 19.24
C MET A 49 14.49 2.73 18.45
N GLN A 50 13.41 2.59 17.68
CA GLN A 50 13.14 1.41 16.86
C GLN A 50 13.69 1.56 15.45
N THR A 51 14.11 0.44 14.85
CA THR A 51 14.59 0.32 13.45
C THR A 51 14.03 -0.91 12.78
N GLY A 52 14.06 -0.97 11.44
CA GLY A 52 13.47 -2.05 10.67
C GLY A 52 11.94 -2.01 10.66
N TRP A 53 11.30 -3.16 10.49
CA TRP A 53 9.84 -3.27 10.52
C TRP A 53 9.32 -3.40 11.95
N VAL A 54 8.43 -2.49 12.34
CA VAL A 54 7.85 -2.40 13.69
C VAL A 54 6.32 -2.35 13.61
N TYR A 55 5.65 -3.17 14.41
CA TYR A 55 4.19 -3.09 14.58
C TYR A 55 3.83 -1.99 15.57
N VAL A 56 3.00 -1.05 15.13
CA VAL A 56 2.42 -0.02 15.98
C VAL A 56 0.91 0.01 15.74
N ASN A 57 0.12 -0.33 16.76
CA ASN A 57 -1.35 -0.37 16.70
C ASN A 57 -1.91 -1.18 15.50
N GLY A 58 -1.30 -2.32 15.18
CA GLY A 58 -1.75 -3.22 14.12
C GLY A 58 -1.27 -2.88 12.71
N ILE A 59 -0.52 -1.79 12.55
CA ILE A 59 0.11 -1.38 11.28
C ILE A 59 1.61 -1.59 11.37
N GLN A 60 2.23 -2.09 10.30
CA GLN A 60 3.69 -2.20 10.21
C GLN A 60 4.28 -0.93 9.61
N TYR A 61 5.23 -0.33 10.30
CA TYR A 61 6.03 0.79 9.82
C TYR A 61 7.48 0.37 9.64
N TYR A 62 8.13 0.90 8.62
CA TYR A 62 9.55 0.68 8.38
C TYR A 62 10.37 1.89 8.81
N PHE A 63 11.37 1.64 9.65
CA PHE A 63 12.33 2.64 10.11
C PHE A 63 13.72 2.28 9.61
N ARG A 64 14.44 3.26 9.06
CA ARG A 64 15.85 3.09 8.65
C ARG A 64 16.73 2.78 9.85
N ASP A 65 17.98 2.38 9.61
CA ASP A 65 18.97 2.15 10.67
C ASP A 65 19.19 3.39 11.56
N GLY A 66 19.02 4.59 11.02
CA GLY A 66 19.01 5.84 11.76
C GLY A 66 17.68 6.19 12.44
N GLY A 67 16.71 5.28 12.47
CA GLY A 67 15.41 5.43 13.14
C GLY A 67 14.37 6.25 12.36
N ALA A 68 14.72 6.89 11.25
CA ALA A 68 13.77 7.67 10.46
C ALA A 68 12.72 6.76 9.80
N MET A 69 11.43 7.05 9.98
CA MET A 69 10.35 6.33 9.32
C MET A 69 10.46 6.50 7.79
N ALA A 70 10.35 5.39 7.06
CA ALA A 70 10.57 5.36 5.62
C ALA A 70 9.64 4.39 4.86
N GLY A 71 8.65 3.81 5.53
CA GLY A 71 7.72 2.91 4.88
C GLY A 71 6.58 2.45 5.76
N ILE A 72 5.59 1.82 5.11
CA ILE A 72 4.40 1.27 5.74
C ILE A 72 3.98 -0.01 5.02
N TYR A 73 3.33 -0.92 5.72
CA TYR A 73 2.72 -2.11 5.16
C TYR A 73 1.37 -2.40 5.83
N HIS A 74 0.34 -2.61 5.01
CA HIS A 74 -1.01 -2.98 5.43
C HIS A 74 -1.28 -4.45 5.17
N GLU A 75 -1.87 -5.12 6.15
CA GLU A 75 -2.41 -6.47 5.97
C GLU A 75 -3.71 -6.40 5.16
N VAL A 76 -3.57 -6.51 3.83
CA VAL A 76 -4.68 -6.55 2.88
C VAL A 76 -5.05 -8.00 2.60
N PRO A 77 -6.35 -8.38 2.59
CA PRO A 77 -6.78 -9.71 2.18
C PRO A 77 -6.20 -10.09 0.82
N ASN A 78 -5.68 -11.31 0.69
CA ASN A 78 -5.08 -11.77 -0.54
C ASN A 78 -6.01 -12.76 -1.26
N ILE A 79 -6.43 -12.43 -2.48
CA ILE A 79 -7.42 -13.18 -3.26
C ILE A 79 -6.84 -13.59 -4.60
N CYS A 80 -6.91 -14.90 -4.93
CA CYS A 80 -6.63 -15.39 -6.25
C CYS A 80 -7.82 -15.17 -7.18
N GLN A 81 -7.60 -14.65 -8.39
CA GLN A 81 -8.69 -14.47 -9.37
C GLN A 81 -9.20 -15.80 -9.92
N ARG A 82 -8.31 -16.80 -10.02
CA ARG A 82 -8.63 -18.13 -10.59
C ARG A 82 -9.24 -19.09 -9.56
N PRO A 83 -10.00 -20.07 -10.03
CA PRO A 83 -10.36 -20.37 -11.42
C PRO A 83 -11.51 -19.51 -11.97
N GLU A 84 -12.29 -18.82 -11.13
CA GLU A 84 -13.60 -18.27 -11.48
C GLU A 84 -13.54 -17.03 -12.38
N LEU A 85 -12.51 -16.22 -12.23
CA LEU A 85 -12.31 -14.97 -12.98
C LEU A 85 -10.98 -14.97 -13.75
N PRO A 86 -10.79 -15.82 -14.77
CA PRO A 86 -9.51 -15.94 -15.46
C PRO A 86 -9.05 -14.62 -16.11
N MET A 87 -9.96 -13.70 -16.41
CA MET A 87 -9.68 -12.37 -16.97
C MET A 87 -10.06 -11.23 -16.02
N GLY A 88 -10.22 -11.50 -14.72
CA GLY A 88 -10.74 -10.55 -13.73
C GLY A 88 -9.67 -10.01 -12.77
N CYS A 89 -8.44 -9.77 -13.23
CA CYS A 89 -7.37 -9.26 -12.35
C CYS A 89 -7.74 -7.90 -11.75
N GLU A 90 -8.35 -7.00 -12.52
CA GLU A 90 -8.70 -5.65 -12.09
C GLU A 90 -9.74 -5.67 -10.97
N ILE A 91 -10.84 -6.41 -11.19
CA ILE A 91 -11.91 -6.45 -10.18
C ILE A 91 -11.50 -7.26 -8.96
N THR A 92 -10.64 -8.29 -9.11
CA THR A 92 -10.09 -9.02 -7.97
C THR A 92 -9.15 -8.14 -7.16
N ALA A 93 -8.29 -7.35 -7.81
CA ALA A 93 -7.44 -6.37 -7.14
C ALA A 93 -8.27 -5.31 -6.41
N VAL A 94 -9.31 -4.79 -7.04
CA VAL A 94 -10.26 -3.86 -6.42
C VAL A 94 -10.94 -4.51 -5.20
N THR A 95 -11.39 -5.77 -5.32
CA THR A 95 -12.03 -6.49 -4.20
C THR A 95 -11.11 -6.58 -2.97
N MET A 96 -9.82 -6.87 -3.16
CA MET A 96 -8.85 -6.89 -2.06
C MET A 96 -8.75 -5.52 -1.37
N MET A 97 -8.71 -4.43 -2.14
CA MET A 97 -8.71 -3.06 -1.63
C MET A 97 -10.01 -2.74 -0.85
N LEU A 98 -11.18 -3.10 -1.40
CA LEU A 98 -12.48 -2.88 -0.76
C LEU A 98 -12.61 -3.66 0.56
N GLN A 99 -12.16 -4.91 0.59
CA GLN A 99 -12.18 -5.73 1.80
C GLN A 99 -11.27 -5.17 2.90
N HIS A 100 -10.14 -4.59 2.54
CA HIS A 100 -9.29 -3.85 3.49
C HIS A 100 -10.04 -2.65 4.08
N GLY A 101 -10.82 -1.93 3.27
CA GLY A 101 -11.68 -0.83 3.70
C GLY A 101 -12.93 -1.26 4.50
N GLY A 102 -13.07 -2.57 4.79
CA GLY A 102 -14.16 -3.09 5.63
C GLY A 102 -15.38 -3.63 4.85
N SER A 103 -15.38 -3.58 3.52
CA SER A 103 -16.41 -4.25 2.72
C SER A 103 -16.29 -5.78 2.85
N ARG A 104 -17.43 -6.47 2.76
CA ARG A 104 -17.49 -7.94 2.75
C ARG A 104 -17.77 -8.53 1.36
N ILE A 105 -17.70 -7.68 0.33
CA ILE A 105 -17.95 -8.09 -1.04
C ILE A 105 -16.96 -9.17 -1.47
N THR A 106 -17.42 -10.20 -2.15
CA THR A 106 -16.59 -11.23 -2.79
C THR A 106 -16.16 -10.76 -4.18
N LYS A 107 -15.11 -11.38 -4.74
CA LYS A 107 -14.66 -11.07 -6.11
C LYS A 107 -15.73 -11.35 -7.17
N LEU A 108 -16.63 -12.34 -6.92
CA LEU A 108 -17.73 -12.68 -7.83
C LEU A 108 -18.83 -11.62 -7.78
N GLU A 109 -19.26 -11.22 -6.59
CA GLU A 109 -20.25 -10.15 -6.43
C GLU A 109 -19.72 -8.82 -7.03
N ALA A 110 -18.45 -8.49 -6.79
CA ALA A 110 -17.82 -7.31 -7.38
C ALA A 110 -17.77 -7.39 -8.92
N ALA A 111 -17.50 -8.57 -9.48
CA ALA A 111 -17.50 -8.79 -10.93
C ALA A 111 -18.92 -8.71 -11.53
N GLU A 112 -19.95 -9.11 -10.81
CA GLU A 112 -21.36 -8.96 -11.22
C GLU A 112 -21.82 -7.51 -11.15
N GLU A 113 -21.43 -6.78 -10.10
CA GLU A 113 -21.76 -5.36 -9.91
C GLU A 113 -21.04 -4.45 -10.91
N MET A 114 -19.85 -4.87 -11.39
CA MET A 114 -19.05 -4.09 -12.33
C MET A 114 -19.77 -3.91 -13.66
N PRO A 115 -19.96 -2.65 -14.14
CA PRO A 115 -20.63 -2.39 -15.40
C PRO A 115 -19.95 -3.08 -16.60
N ARG A 116 -20.72 -3.47 -17.60
CA ARG A 116 -20.24 -3.93 -18.92
C ARG A 116 -20.33 -2.80 -19.92
N SER A 117 -19.28 -2.61 -20.72
CA SER A 117 -19.23 -1.53 -21.71
C SER A 117 -18.24 -1.86 -22.82
N SER A 118 -18.45 -1.29 -24.01
CA SER A 118 -17.41 -1.26 -25.05
C SER A 118 -16.31 -0.21 -24.77
N ASN A 119 -16.51 0.64 -23.77
CA ASN A 119 -15.52 1.63 -23.32
C ASN A 119 -14.95 1.21 -21.95
N PRO A 120 -13.65 0.87 -21.85
CA PRO A 120 -13.04 0.36 -20.63
C PRO A 120 -13.05 1.36 -19.47
N ASN A 121 -13.25 2.66 -19.73
CA ASN A 121 -13.42 3.68 -18.68
C ASN A 121 -14.86 3.76 -18.14
N LYS A 122 -15.81 3.01 -18.72
CA LYS A 122 -17.21 2.99 -18.30
C LYS A 122 -17.67 1.61 -17.81
N GLY A 123 -16.85 0.59 -17.96
CA GLY A 123 -17.14 -0.77 -17.56
C GLY A 123 -16.14 -1.75 -18.15
N PHE A 124 -16.35 -3.03 -17.87
CA PHE A 124 -15.51 -4.11 -18.38
C PHE A 124 -15.85 -4.41 -19.84
N VAL A 125 -14.83 -4.39 -20.70
CA VAL A 125 -14.92 -4.85 -22.09
C VAL A 125 -14.82 -6.37 -22.09
N GLY A 126 -15.68 -7.07 -22.82
CA GLY A 126 -15.68 -8.53 -22.84
C GLY A 126 -16.22 -9.17 -21.55
N SER A 127 -15.54 -10.21 -21.06
CA SER A 127 -15.98 -10.99 -19.89
C SER A 127 -14.82 -11.32 -18.96
N PRO A 128 -14.89 -11.07 -17.65
CA PRO A 128 -13.88 -11.51 -16.68
C PRO A 128 -13.94 -13.02 -16.42
N TYR A 129 -15.03 -13.69 -16.82
CA TYR A 129 -15.27 -15.13 -16.61
C TYR A 129 -14.71 -16.01 -17.74
N SER A 130 -14.28 -15.44 -18.85
CA SER A 130 -13.86 -16.20 -20.01
C SER A 130 -12.61 -15.61 -20.67
N PRO A 131 -11.60 -16.44 -20.96
CA PRO A 131 -10.43 -15.99 -21.75
C PRO A 131 -10.73 -15.90 -23.25
N VAL A 132 -11.94 -16.21 -23.69
CA VAL A 132 -12.35 -16.15 -25.11
C VAL A 132 -12.68 -14.71 -25.46
N GLY A 133 -12.07 -14.20 -26.52
CA GLY A 133 -12.21 -12.81 -26.97
C GLY A 133 -10.85 -12.10 -27.05
N ARG A 134 -10.79 -11.04 -27.86
CA ARG A 134 -9.54 -10.28 -28.04
C ARG A 134 -9.29 -9.21 -26.99
N GLU A 135 -10.36 -8.75 -26.33
CA GLU A 135 -10.32 -7.66 -25.38
C GLU A 135 -11.15 -8.04 -24.14
N ASN A 136 -10.50 -8.30 -23.03
CA ASN A 136 -11.12 -8.63 -21.77
C ASN A 136 -10.41 -7.83 -20.68
N TYR A 137 -10.81 -6.58 -20.47
CA TYR A 137 -10.17 -5.68 -19.51
C TYR A 137 -11.08 -4.50 -19.13
N THR A 138 -10.68 -3.81 -18.09
CA THR A 138 -11.24 -2.52 -17.68
C THR A 138 -10.14 -1.56 -17.21
N LEU A 139 -10.42 -0.27 -17.25
CA LEU A 139 -9.56 0.79 -16.72
C LEU A 139 -10.15 1.35 -15.42
N PRO A 140 -9.44 2.21 -14.67
CA PRO A 140 -9.90 2.73 -13.37
C PRO A 140 -11.35 3.26 -13.38
N GLY A 141 -11.74 3.99 -14.41
CA GLY A 141 -13.11 4.51 -14.53
C GLY A 141 -14.19 3.42 -14.63
N GLY A 142 -13.85 2.25 -15.20
CA GLY A 142 -14.81 1.15 -15.37
C GLY A 142 -15.09 0.36 -14.09
N VAL A 143 -14.25 0.49 -13.05
CA VAL A 143 -14.46 -0.09 -11.71
C VAL A 143 -14.87 0.94 -10.67
N ALA A 144 -14.87 2.24 -11.02
CA ALA A 144 -15.07 3.33 -10.08
C ALA A 144 -16.43 3.28 -9.36
N SER A 145 -17.51 2.84 -10.05
CA SER A 145 -18.83 2.68 -9.44
C SER A 145 -18.83 1.63 -8.33
N VAL A 146 -18.12 0.53 -8.51
CA VAL A 146 -17.99 -0.53 -7.48
C VAL A 146 -17.25 0.03 -6.26
N VAL A 147 -16.17 0.79 -6.47
CA VAL A 147 -15.45 1.45 -5.36
C VAL A 147 -16.36 2.45 -4.64
N GLN A 148 -17.07 3.30 -5.38
CA GLN A 148 -18.01 4.28 -4.84
C GLN A 148 -19.12 3.64 -3.97
N ASN A 149 -19.68 2.53 -4.44
CA ASN A 149 -20.80 1.87 -3.73
C ASN A 149 -20.36 1.27 -2.39
N HIS A 150 -19.11 0.81 -2.29
CA HIS A 150 -18.60 0.14 -1.08
C HIS A 150 -17.82 1.05 -0.14
N MET A 151 -17.19 2.10 -0.66
CA MET A 151 -16.36 3.02 0.14
C MET A 151 -16.97 4.40 0.32
N GLY A 152 -18.06 4.71 -0.43
CA GLY A 152 -18.68 6.05 -0.40
C GLY A 152 -17.89 7.11 -1.18
N THR A 153 -16.68 6.79 -1.62
CA THR A 153 -15.80 7.66 -2.42
C THR A 153 -14.85 6.83 -3.27
N TYR A 154 -14.24 7.45 -4.25
CA TYR A 154 -13.10 6.89 -5.01
C TYR A 154 -12.19 8.00 -5.52
N GLU A 155 -10.95 7.66 -5.79
CA GLU A 155 -9.98 8.56 -6.40
C GLU A 155 -9.27 7.86 -7.57
N ILE A 156 -9.41 8.41 -8.79
CA ILE A 156 -8.62 7.97 -9.94
C ILE A 156 -7.29 8.73 -9.89
N MET A 157 -6.23 8.00 -9.53
CA MET A 157 -4.89 8.55 -9.30
C MET A 157 -3.98 8.45 -10.54
N SER A 158 -4.57 8.30 -11.74
CA SER A 158 -3.79 8.13 -12.96
C SER A 158 -2.84 9.30 -13.20
N ARG A 159 -1.57 9.00 -13.48
CA ARG A 159 -0.46 9.95 -13.65
C ARG A 159 -0.01 10.70 -12.39
N ALA A 160 -0.47 10.30 -11.21
CA ALA A 160 -0.11 10.97 -9.95
C ALA A 160 1.33 10.70 -9.48
N GLY A 161 2.00 9.69 -10.01
CA GLY A 161 3.35 9.31 -9.63
C GLY A 161 3.42 8.46 -8.36
N ILE A 162 4.60 7.86 -8.11
CA ILE A 162 4.78 6.91 -6.99
C ILE A 162 4.63 7.57 -5.62
N ALA A 163 5.01 8.83 -5.48
CA ALA A 163 4.88 9.57 -4.22
C ALA A 163 3.41 9.70 -3.78
N ALA A 164 2.47 9.86 -4.72
CA ALA A 164 1.04 9.89 -4.40
C ALA A 164 0.52 8.51 -3.96
N VAL A 165 1.02 7.42 -4.55
CA VAL A 165 0.71 6.05 -4.10
C VAL A 165 1.22 5.84 -2.67
N GLN A 166 2.44 6.28 -2.37
CA GLN A 166 3.01 6.21 -1.02
C GLN A 166 2.21 7.05 -0.02
N ALA A 167 1.78 8.25 -0.41
CA ALA A 167 0.92 9.10 0.44
C ALA A 167 -0.42 8.42 0.75
N LYS A 168 -1.08 7.81 -0.25
CA LYS A 168 -2.31 7.06 -0.07
C LYS A 168 -2.16 5.89 0.91
N LEU A 169 -1.05 5.16 0.80
CA LEU A 169 -0.73 4.10 1.76
C LEU A 169 -0.53 4.64 3.18
N MET A 170 0.09 5.82 3.33
CA MET A 170 0.22 6.49 4.64
C MET A 170 -1.12 6.93 5.23
N GLU A 171 -2.13 7.22 4.39
CA GLU A 171 -3.51 7.49 4.80
C GLU A 171 -4.26 6.22 5.24
N GLY A 172 -3.68 5.04 5.02
CA GLY A 172 -4.31 3.75 5.34
C GLY A 172 -5.02 3.09 4.17
N HIS A 173 -4.87 3.62 2.96
CA HIS A 173 -5.61 3.19 1.78
C HIS A 173 -4.71 2.44 0.79
N PRO A 174 -4.94 1.13 0.54
CA PRO A 174 -4.31 0.40 -0.55
C PRO A 174 -4.65 1.02 -1.91
N VAL A 175 -3.76 0.83 -2.89
CA VAL A 175 -3.93 1.39 -4.23
C VAL A 175 -3.88 0.28 -5.26
N VAL A 176 -4.84 0.24 -6.18
CA VAL A 176 -4.81 -0.67 -7.33
C VAL A 176 -4.06 0.01 -8.47
N LEU A 177 -3.02 -0.66 -8.99
CA LEU A 177 -2.24 -0.23 -10.14
C LEU A 177 -2.48 -1.16 -11.33
N TRP A 178 -2.54 -0.60 -12.54
CA TRP A 178 -2.46 -1.32 -13.81
C TRP A 178 -1.02 -1.35 -14.29
N VAL A 179 -0.46 -2.53 -14.46
CA VAL A 179 0.95 -2.78 -14.79
C VAL A 179 1.10 -3.63 -16.04
N SER A 180 2.18 -3.47 -16.79
CA SER A 180 2.51 -4.26 -17.97
C SER A 180 3.69 -5.20 -17.71
N GLY A 181 3.79 -6.28 -18.48
CA GLY A 181 4.91 -7.20 -18.44
C GLY A 181 4.98 -8.04 -17.17
N MET A 182 3.88 -8.16 -16.43
CA MET A 182 3.78 -9.01 -15.24
C MET A 182 3.02 -10.30 -15.58
N ASN A 183 3.59 -11.45 -15.20
CA ASN A 183 3.04 -12.79 -15.48
C ASN A 183 2.74 -13.07 -16.97
N GLY A 184 3.40 -12.36 -17.89
CA GLY A 184 3.20 -12.49 -19.33
C GLY A 184 2.03 -11.68 -19.90
N PHE A 185 1.40 -10.81 -19.09
CA PHE A 185 0.31 -9.95 -19.52
C PHE A 185 0.81 -8.56 -19.94
N ASP A 186 0.25 -8.03 -21.02
CA ASP A 186 0.44 -6.64 -21.43
C ASP A 186 -0.31 -5.66 -20.52
N LEU A 187 -1.42 -6.13 -19.94
CA LEU A 187 -2.21 -5.40 -18.94
C LEU A 187 -2.55 -6.35 -17.79
N HIS A 188 -2.15 -5.98 -16.58
CA HIS A 188 -2.44 -6.70 -15.35
C HIS A 188 -2.73 -5.69 -14.23
N ALA A 189 -3.51 -6.08 -13.24
CA ALA A 189 -3.77 -5.24 -12.06
C ALA A 189 -3.25 -5.90 -10.80
N ILE A 190 -2.69 -5.09 -9.90
CA ILE A 190 -2.18 -5.50 -8.60
C ILE A 190 -2.70 -4.56 -7.51
N THR A 191 -2.83 -5.05 -6.28
CA THR A 191 -3.18 -4.22 -5.13
C THR A 191 -1.94 -3.93 -4.33
N VAL A 192 -1.46 -2.68 -4.38
CA VAL A 192 -0.32 -2.22 -3.58
C VAL A 192 -0.74 -2.11 -2.13
N THR A 193 0.05 -2.74 -1.26
CA THR A 193 -0.24 -2.89 0.17
C THR A 193 0.77 -2.19 1.07
N GLY A 194 1.91 -1.78 0.52
CA GLY A 194 2.95 -1.12 1.29
C GLY A 194 4.19 -0.77 0.49
N TYR A 195 5.11 -0.12 1.14
CA TYR A 195 6.42 0.23 0.58
C TYR A 195 7.48 0.39 1.67
N ASN A 196 8.74 0.35 1.24
CA ASN A 196 9.89 0.88 1.98
C ASN A 196 10.82 1.62 1.01
N ASP A 197 12.05 1.92 1.41
CA ASP A 197 13.03 2.63 0.56
C ASP A 197 13.37 1.92 -0.75
N THR A 198 13.17 0.60 -0.83
CA THR A 198 13.61 -0.23 -1.96
C THR A 198 12.44 -0.86 -2.71
N TYR A 199 11.42 -1.30 -2.00
CA TYR A 199 10.38 -2.18 -2.51
C TYR A 199 8.98 -1.56 -2.42
N ILE A 200 8.15 -1.94 -3.39
CA ILE A 200 6.69 -1.92 -3.32
C ILE A 200 6.21 -3.33 -3.00
N TYR A 201 5.34 -3.45 -2.01
CA TYR A 201 4.66 -4.68 -1.63
C TYR A 201 3.26 -4.68 -2.22
N TYR A 202 2.82 -5.82 -2.76
CA TYR A 202 1.52 -5.93 -3.41
C TYR A 202 0.95 -7.34 -3.31
N ASN A 203 -0.36 -7.44 -3.42
CA ASN A 203 -1.07 -8.68 -3.65
C ASN A 203 -1.31 -8.86 -5.15
N ASN A 204 -0.95 -10.03 -5.66
CA ASN A 204 -1.07 -10.36 -7.08
C ASN A 204 -2.27 -11.31 -7.29
N PRO A 205 -3.36 -10.86 -7.93
CA PRO A 205 -4.55 -11.69 -8.12
C PRO A 205 -4.30 -12.90 -9.03
N TRP A 206 -3.32 -12.87 -9.92
CA TRP A 206 -2.99 -13.99 -10.79
C TRP A 206 -2.33 -15.14 -10.04
N THR A 207 -1.35 -14.85 -9.21
CA THR A 207 -0.62 -15.85 -8.41
C THR A 207 -1.35 -16.20 -7.11
N GLY A 208 -2.21 -15.32 -6.61
CA GLY A 208 -2.80 -15.40 -5.29
C GLY A 208 -1.75 -15.27 -4.18
N ALA A 209 -0.66 -14.57 -4.44
CA ALA A 209 0.44 -14.40 -3.51
C ALA A 209 0.66 -12.94 -3.12
N LYS A 210 1.21 -12.74 -1.93
CA LYS A 210 1.82 -11.48 -1.49
C LYS A 210 3.23 -11.43 -2.06
N GLU A 211 3.51 -10.40 -2.83
CA GLU A 211 4.76 -10.25 -3.60
C GLU A 211 5.38 -8.87 -3.34
N ARG A 212 6.62 -8.71 -3.78
CA ARG A 212 7.30 -7.41 -3.81
C ARG A 212 8.19 -7.32 -5.03
N ASP A 213 8.38 -6.11 -5.51
CA ASP A 213 9.36 -5.77 -6.53
C ASP A 213 9.97 -4.41 -6.21
N THR A 214 11.10 -4.07 -6.82
CA THR A 214 11.73 -2.77 -6.58
C THR A 214 10.81 -1.64 -7.04
N ILE A 215 10.90 -0.49 -6.39
CA ILE A 215 10.15 0.72 -6.77
C ILE A 215 10.35 1.02 -8.26
N ASN A 216 11.59 0.98 -8.74
CA ASN A 216 11.92 1.27 -10.13
C ASN A 216 11.27 0.26 -11.09
N SER A 217 11.24 -1.03 -10.75
CA SER A 217 10.59 -2.07 -11.55
C SER A 217 9.08 -1.85 -11.65
N ILE A 218 8.43 -1.57 -10.53
CA ILE A 218 6.97 -1.28 -10.50
C ILE A 218 6.67 0.00 -11.29
N VAL A 219 7.42 1.08 -11.09
CA VAL A 219 7.23 2.33 -11.83
C VAL A 219 7.39 2.13 -13.34
N ASN A 220 8.39 1.34 -13.75
CA ASN A 220 8.57 1.01 -15.17
C ASN A 220 7.37 0.23 -15.74
N LYS A 221 6.93 -0.84 -15.07
CA LYS A 221 5.75 -1.62 -15.48
C LYS A 221 4.47 -0.77 -15.50
N TRP A 222 4.31 0.11 -14.54
CA TRP A 222 3.17 1.03 -14.42
C TRP A 222 3.16 2.10 -15.52
N SER A 223 4.33 2.63 -15.88
CA SER A 223 4.47 3.63 -16.94
C SER A 223 4.00 3.11 -18.31
N HIS A 224 4.25 1.84 -18.62
CA HIS A 224 3.81 1.20 -19.85
C HIS A 224 2.28 1.03 -19.94
N CYS A 225 1.59 1.13 -18.80
CA CYS A 225 0.12 1.16 -18.73
C CYS A 225 -0.43 2.57 -18.50
N GLY A 226 0.29 3.64 -18.87
CA GLY A 226 -0.19 5.01 -18.77
C GLY A 226 -0.42 5.50 -17.34
N TYR A 227 0.22 4.87 -16.35
CA TYR A 227 0.12 5.20 -14.94
C TYR A 227 -1.31 5.11 -14.38
N TYR A 228 -2.11 4.16 -14.84
CA TYR A 228 -3.47 3.96 -14.33
C TYR A 228 -3.47 3.47 -12.88
N ALA A 229 -4.27 4.12 -12.03
CA ALA A 229 -4.43 3.77 -10.63
C ALA A 229 -5.79 4.21 -10.08
N ILE A 230 -6.27 3.52 -9.04
CA ILE A 230 -7.46 3.87 -8.27
C ILE A 230 -7.27 3.53 -6.79
N SER A 231 -7.87 4.36 -5.92
CA SER A 231 -8.03 4.14 -4.49
C SER A 231 -9.36 4.73 -3.98
N TYR A 232 -9.53 4.86 -2.68
CA TYR A 232 -10.69 5.47 -2.02
C TYR A 232 -10.27 6.46 -0.93
#